data_3971a0a87ee6dc21957202b6c232a557
#
_entry.id   3971a0a87ee6dc21957202b6c232a557
#
_cell.length_a   1.000
_cell.length_b   1.000
_cell.length_c   1.000
_cell.angle_alpha   90.00
_cell.angle_beta   90.00
_cell.angle_gamma   90.00
#
_symmetry.space_group_name_H-M   'P 1'
#
loop_
_entity.id
_entity.type
_entity.pdbx_description
1 polymer ?
#
loop_
_entity_poly.entity_id
_entity_poly.type
_entity_poly.pdbx_seq_one_letter_code
_entity_poly.pdbx_strand_id
1 'polypeptide(L)'
;MLDPILLNLPSCIETPRLTLRPPRTGDGPALHQALSESLPELRRFLASLPWVAAEQTLESAEMFCRNGEANFVSRKDLPFLVFEKRAGNLVASAGLHRTAWQTPKSEVGYWCRTSATGNGFVTEAVIALSEYAFQHIRAVRVELITDEENVASCRVAERAGFVLEGVLRNERRAPDASLRNTCVYARFPNAA
;
A
#
# COMPACT_ATOMS: atom_id res chain seq x y z
N MET A 1 -0.29 9.85 -26.26
CA MET A 1 -0.49 8.98 -25.07
C MET A 1 -1.87 9.29 -24.50
N LEU A 2 -2.66 8.29 -24.14
CA LEU A 2 -3.98 8.52 -23.53
C LEU A 2 -3.80 9.17 -22.17
N ASP A 3 -4.61 10.20 -21.86
CA ASP A 3 -4.59 10.81 -20.52
C ASP A 3 -5.03 9.74 -19.49
N PRO A 4 -4.30 9.57 -18.39
CA PRO A 4 -4.60 8.57 -17.37
C PRO A 4 -6.03 8.63 -16.81
N ILE A 5 -6.66 9.81 -16.78
CA ILE A 5 -8.03 9.97 -16.30
C ILE A 5 -9.05 9.22 -17.18
N LEU A 6 -8.71 8.95 -18.44
CA LEU A 6 -9.56 8.22 -19.37
C LEU A 6 -9.44 6.69 -19.26
N LEU A 7 -8.53 6.20 -18.40
CA LEU A 7 -8.40 4.77 -18.18
C LEU A 7 -9.57 4.24 -17.35
N ASN A 8 -10.22 3.20 -17.86
CA ASN A 8 -11.26 2.48 -17.13
C ASN A 8 -10.61 1.50 -16.15
N LEU A 9 -10.22 2.01 -14.96
CA LEU A 9 -9.65 1.19 -13.91
C LEU A 9 -10.76 0.59 -13.03
N PRO A 10 -10.78 -0.74 -12.83
CA PRO A 10 -11.71 -1.38 -11.90
C PRO A 10 -11.59 -0.78 -10.49
N SER A 11 -12.71 -0.45 -9.88
CA SER A 11 -12.76 0.09 -8.51
C SER A 11 -12.93 -1.00 -7.44
N CYS A 12 -12.80 -2.27 -7.82
CA CYS A 12 -12.86 -3.40 -6.90
C CYS A 12 -11.93 -4.50 -7.39
N ILE A 13 -11.13 -5.03 -6.48
CA ILE A 13 -10.27 -6.19 -6.71
C ILE A 13 -10.72 -7.26 -5.73
N GLU A 14 -11.11 -8.42 -6.26
CA GLU A 14 -11.54 -9.56 -5.48
C GLU A 14 -10.45 -10.62 -5.46
N THR A 15 -10.17 -11.16 -4.28
CA THR A 15 -9.28 -12.29 -4.08
C THR A 15 -10.03 -13.41 -3.35
N PRO A 16 -9.46 -14.58 -3.11
CA PRO A 16 -10.15 -15.63 -2.33
C PRO A 16 -10.64 -15.16 -0.95
N ARG A 17 -9.88 -14.30 -0.25
CA ARG A 17 -10.20 -13.88 1.12
C ARG A 17 -10.48 -12.40 1.29
N LEU A 18 -10.15 -11.57 0.28
CA LEU A 18 -10.15 -10.12 0.42
C LEU A 18 -10.99 -9.44 -0.66
N THR A 19 -11.55 -8.30 -0.29
CA THR A 19 -12.06 -7.28 -1.19
C THR A 19 -11.22 -6.03 -1.02
N LEU A 20 -10.57 -5.57 -2.08
CA LEU A 20 -9.83 -4.30 -2.11
C LEU A 20 -10.64 -3.29 -2.91
N ARG A 21 -10.89 -2.14 -2.34
CA ARG A 21 -11.58 -1.04 -3.03
C ARG A 21 -11.02 0.32 -2.60
N PRO A 22 -11.14 1.35 -3.45
CA PRO A 22 -10.80 2.71 -3.03
C PRO A 22 -11.53 3.10 -1.75
N PRO A 23 -10.90 3.92 -0.90
CA PRO A 23 -11.59 4.55 0.22
C PRO A 23 -12.83 5.30 -0.27
N ARG A 24 -13.85 5.43 0.59
CA ARG A 24 -15.10 6.13 0.30
C ARG A 24 -15.50 6.99 1.49
N THR A 25 -16.32 7.98 1.21
CA THR A 25 -17.03 8.71 2.27
C THR A 25 -17.71 7.73 3.21
N GLY A 26 -17.48 7.87 4.52
CA GLY A 26 -18.04 7.03 5.58
C GLY A 26 -17.15 5.86 6.01
N ASP A 27 -15.99 5.62 5.37
CA ASP A 27 -15.00 4.62 5.82
C ASP A 27 -14.14 5.12 7.00
N GLY A 28 -14.19 6.42 7.30
CA GLY A 28 -13.38 7.06 8.33
C GLY A 28 -13.39 6.34 9.69
N PRO A 29 -14.54 5.95 10.24
CA PRO A 29 -14.59 5.23 11.52
C PRO A 29 -13.83 3.91 11.51
N ALA A 30 -13.98 3.09 10.47
CA ALA A 30 -13.27 1.82 10.33
C ALA A 30 -11.76 2.03 10.18
N LEU A 31 -11.37 3.01 9.38
CA LEU A 31 -9.97 3.40 9.18
C LEU A 31 -9.35 3.93 10.47
N HIS A 32 -10.03 4.83 11.18
CA HIS A 32 -9.56 5.38 12.45
C HIS A 32 -9.34 4.29 13.49
N GLN A 33 -10.28 3.36 13.63
CA GLN A 33 -10.14 2.22 14.56
C GLN A 33 -8.91 1.38 14.22
N ALA A 34 -8.72 1.02 12.95
CA ALA A 34 -7.60 0.22 12.51
C ALA A 34 -6.25 0.94 12.68
N LEU A 35 -6.20 2.24 12.40
CA LEU A 35 -5.00 3.06 12.58
C LEU A 35 -4.66 3.22 14.06
N SER A 36 -5.63 3.58 14.92
CA SER A 36 -5.40 3.78 16.36
C SER A 36 -4.81 2.55 17.03
N GLU A 37 -5.30 1.36 16.64
CA GLU A 37 -4.75 0.08 17.10
C GLU A 37 -3.31 -0.14 16.61
N SER A 38 -2.97 0.34 15.42
CA SER A 38 -1.75 -0.06 14.70
C SER A 38 -0.62 0.96 14.81
N LEU A 39 -0.88 2.18 15.24
CA LEU A 39 0.11 3.26 15.31
C LEU A 39 1.41 2.89 16.05
N PRO A 40 1.38 2.20 17.21
CA PRO A 40 2.62 1.84 17.92
C PRO A 40 3.57 1.04 17.03
N GLU A 41 3.06 0.05 16.30
CA GLU A 41 3.86 -0.78 15.40
C GLU A 41 4.26 -0.02 14.13
N LEU A 42 3.37 0.80 13.56
CA LEU A 42 3.66 1.60 12.39
C LEU A 42 4.79 2.61 12.63
N ARG A 43 4.83 3.22 13.81
CA ARG A 43 5.87 4.19 14.19
C ARG A 43 7.27 3.61 14.27
N ARG A 44 7.42 2.31 14.38
CA ARG A 44 8.75 1.66 14.38
C ARG A 44 9.51 1.86 13.07
N PHE A 45 8.78 1.89 11.94
CA PHE A 45 9.39 1.94 10.60
C PHE A 45 8.89 3.10 9.74
N LEU A 46 7.74 3.68 10.05
CA LEU A 46 7.07 4.69 9.24
C LEU A 46 6.96 6.05 9.94
N ALA A 47 7.67 6.27 11.05
CA ALA A 47 7.57 7.50 11.84
C ALA A 47 7.91 8.78 11.07
N SER A 48 8.70 8.68 10.00
CA SER A 48 9.03 9.81 9.12
C SER A 48 7.88 10.22 8.20
N LEU A 49 6.86 9.38 8.05
CA LEU A 49 5.70 9.72 7.23
C LEU A 49 4.79 10.69 7.99
N PRO A 50 4.44 11.84 7.39
CA PRO A 50 3.66 12.88 8.08
C PRO A 50 2.34 12.37 8.68
N TRP A 51 1.66 11.47 7.99
CA TRP A 51 0.40 10.91 8.46
C TRP A 51 0.56 9.94 9.66
N VAL A 52 1.73 9.28 9.81
CA VAL A 52 2.04 8.42 10.98
C VAL A 52 2.46 9.27 12.19
N ALA A 53 3.17 10.37 11.93
CA ALA A 53 3.61 11.30 12.97
C ALA A 53 2.44 12.11 13.55
N ALA A 54 1.43 12.43 12.73
CA ALA A 54 0.27 13.21 13.13
C ALA A 54 -0.64 12.46 14.12
N GLU A 55 -1.43 13.23 14.85
CA GLU A 55 -2.53 12.69 15.64
C GLU A 55 -3.61 12.10 14.71
N GLN A 56 -4.12 10.93 15.06
CA GLN A 56 -5.18 10.28 14.31
C GLN A 56 -6.52 10.62 14.94
N THR A 57 -7.36 11.31 14.17
CA THR A 57 -8.74 11.66 14.55
C THR A 57 -9.73 11.05 13.58
N LEU A 58 -10.99 10.94 13.97
CA LEU A 58 -12.07 10.53 13.06
C LEU A 58 -12.15 11.43 11.84
N GLU A 59 -11.94 12.74 12.04
CA GLU A 59 -11.97 13.73 10.97
C GLU A 59 -10.80 13.49 9.99
N SER A 60 -9.56 13.29 10.49
CA SER A 60 -8.40 13.02 9.64
C SER A 60 -8.56 11.72 8.84
N ALA A 61 -9.15 10.68 9.45
CA ALA A 61 -9.42 9.42 8.77
C ALA A 61 -10.50 9.58 7.69
N GLU A 62 -11.57 10.33 7.96
CA GLU A 62 -12.60 10.62 6.96
C GLU A 62 -12.07 11.51 5.83
N MET A 63 -11.23 12.51 6.14
CA MET A 63 -10.54 13.31 5.11
C MET A 63 -9.65 12.44 4.21
N PHE A 64 -8.90 11.50 4.80
CA PHE A 64 -8.13 10.54 4.00
C PHE A 64 -9.02 9.75 3.04
N CYS A 65 -10.18 9.27 3.52
CA CYS A 65 -11.09 8.48 2.70
C CYS A 65 -11.65 9.30 1.54
N ARG A 66 -12.11 10.51 1.77
CA ARG A 66 -12.64 11.40 0.72
C ARG A 66 -11.57 11.82 -0.28
N ASN A 67 -10.38 12.19 0.20
CA ASN A 67 -9.25 12.52 -0.68
C ASN A 67 -8.78 11.29 -1.47
N GLY A 68 -8.78 10.11 -0.85
CA GLY A 68 -8.42 8.85 -1.50
C GLY A 68 -9.38 8.49 -2.64
N GLU A 69 -10.69 8.66 -2.45
CA GLU A 69 -11.70 8.50 -3.50
C GLU A 69 -11.44 9.46 -4.67
N ALA A 70 -11.24 10.75 -4.37
CA ALA A 70 -10.95 11.77 -5.39
C ALA A 70 -9.63 11.49 -6.13
N ASN A 71 -8.60 11.07 -5.42
CA ASN A 71 -7.30 10.72 -6.01
C ASN A 71 -7.40 9.50 -6.93
N PHE A 72 -8.18 8.48 -6.52
CA PHE A 72 -8.43 7.31 -7.35
C PHE A 72 -9.13 7.70 -8.65
N VAL A 73 -10.21 8.50 -8.58
CA VAL A 73 -10.97 8.95 -9.76
C VAL A 73 -10.10 9.80 -10.69
N SER A 74 -9.29 10.71 -10.12
CA SER A 74 -8.40 11.60 -10.90
C SER A 74 -7.08 10.95 -11.34
N ARG A 75 -6.82 9.70 -10.96
CA ARG A 75 -5.57 8.96 -11.26
C ARG A 75 -4.30 9.62 -10.67
N LYS A 76 -4.45 10.47 -9.66
CA LYS A 76 -3.32 11.06 -8.94
C LYS A 76 -2.63 10.05 -8.03
N ASP A 77 -3.43 9.18 -7.43
CA ASP A 77 -2.98 8.08 -6.58
C ASP A 77 -4.04 6.98 -6.59
N LEU A 78 -3.64 5.75 -6.32
CA LEU A 78 -4.56 4.61 -6.36
C LEU A 78 -4.58 3.89 -5.00
N PRO A 79 -5.14 4.52 -3.95
CA PRO A 79 -5.27 3.91 -2.64
C PRO A 79 -6.42 2.89 -2.61
N PHE A 80 -6.24 1.83 -1.82
CA PHE A 80 -7.24 0.82 -1.55
C PHE A 80 -7.32 0.54 -0.05
N LEU A 81 -8.52 0.38 0.46
CA LEU A 81 -8.79 -0.26 1.73
C LEU A 81 -9.04 -1.74 1.49
N VAL A 82 -8.48 -2.57 2.37
CA VAL A 82 -8.49 -4.03 2.25
C VAL A 82 -9.41 -4.60 3.31
N PHE A 83 -10.47 -5.26 2.89
CA PHE A 83 -11.47 -5.86 3.77
C PHE A 83 -11.41 -7.38 3.69
N GLU A 84 -11.42 -8.04 4.83
CA GLU A 84 -11.60 -9.49 4.90
C GLU A 84 -13.06 -9.84 4.59
N LYS A 85 -13.29 -10.76 3.64
CA LYS A 85 -14.64 -11.13 3.19
C LYS A 85 -15.48 -11.79 4.27
N ARG A 86 -14.86 -12.61 5.12
CA ARG A 86 -15.57 -13.41 6.14
C ARG A 86 -16.22 -12.52 7.21
N ALA A 87 -15.46 -11.57 7.72
CA ALA A 87 -15.89 -10.72 8.83
C ALA A 87 -16.30 -9.32 8.41
N GLY A 88 -15.96 -8.91 7.16
CA GLY A 88 -16.19 -7.56 6.67
C GLY A 88 -15.28 -6.49 7.30
N ASN A 89 -14.29 -6.90 8.07
CA ASN A 89 -13.40 -5.99 8.79
C ASN A 89 -12.32 -5.41 7.88
N LEU A 90 -11.97 -4.13 8.12
CA LEU A 90 -10.78 -3.53 7.55
C LEU A 90 -9.53 -4.16 8.18
N VAL A 91 -8.71 -4.82 7.35
CA VAL A 91 -7.52 -5.56 7.79
C VAL A 91 -6.21 -4.92 7.35
N ALA A 92 -6.24 -4.06 6.32
CA ALA A 92 -5.07 -3.36 5.82
C ALA A 92 -5.50 -2.15 4.98
N SER A 93 -4.54 -1.27 4.72
CA SER A 93 -4.60 -0.32 3.62
C SER A 93 -3.41 -0.60 2.71
N ALA A 94 -3.63 -0.56 1.41
CA ALA A 94 -2.60 -0.76 0.41
C ALA A 94 -2.90 0.13 -0.81
N GLY A 95 -1.91 0.34 -1.68
CA GLY A 95 -2.15 1.17 -2.87
C GLY A 95 -1.00 1.12 -3.84
N LEU A 96 -1.24 1.69 -5.03
CA LEU A 96 -0.24 1.93 -6.05
C LEU A 96 0.03 3.43 -6.09
N HIS A 97 1.21 3.79 -5.66
CA HIS A 97 1.63 5.18 -5.45
C HIS A 97 2.69 5.59 -6.47
N ARG A 98 2.89 6.89 -6.63
CA ARG A 98 3.95 7.43 -7.50
C ARG A 98 3.94 6.85 -8.91
N THR A 99 2.73 6.59 -9.45
CA THR A 99 2.59 6.00 -10.78
C THR A 99 3.16 6.92 -11.86
N ALA A 100 4.21 6.46 -12.54
CA ALA A 100 4.82 7.14 -13.67
C ALA A 100 4.15 6.66 -14.96
N TRP A 101 3.17 7.41 -15.45
CA TRP A 101 2.35 7.00 -16.60
C TRP A 101 3.10 6.94 -17.92
N GLN A 102 4.20 7.68 -18.08
CA GLN A 102 5.01 7.68 -19.31
C GLN A 102 5.85 6.41 -19.47
N THR A 103 6.44 5.94 -18.37
CA THR A 103 7.07 4.64 -18.27
C THR A 103 6.28 3.89 -17.21
N PRO A 104 5.23 3.13 -17.58
CA PRO A 104 4.25 2.67 -16.61
C PRO A 104 4.90 1.84 -15.51
N LYS A 105 5.10 2.47 -14.36
CA LYS A 105 5.59 1.85 -13.14
C LYS A 105 4.89 2.46 -11.93
N SER A 106 4.74 1.70 -10.88
CA SER A 106 4.14 2.14 -9.62
C SER A 106 4.92 1.58 -8.45
N GLU A 107 4.83 2.24 -7.32
CA GLU A 107 5.27 1.69 -6.04
C GLU A 107 4.06 1.15 -5.29
N VAL A 108 4.14 -0.10 -4.83
CA VAL A 108 3.14 -0.66 -3.92
C VAL A 108 3.51 -0.31 -2.49
N GLY A 109 2.61 0.40 -1.81
CA GLY A 109 2.70 0.73 -0.39
C GLY A 109 1.56 0.08 0.39
N TYR A 110 1.80 -0.24 1.65
CA TYR A 110 0.78 -0.85 2.52
C TYR A 110 1.10 -0.70 4.00
N TRP A 111 0.08 -0.90 4.81
CA TRP A 111 0.20 -1.23 6.21
C TRP A 111 -0.87 -2.24 6.61
N CYS A 112 -0.61 -3.00 7.67
CA CYS A 112 -1.52 -4.03 8.19
C CYS A 112 -2.09 -3.59 9.53
N ARG A 113 -3.37 -3.82 9.75
CA ARG A 113 -3.98 -3.71 11.07
C ARG A 113 -3.30 -4.71 12.00
N THR A 114 -2.92 -4.28 13.22
CA THR A 114 -2.13 -5.11 14.14
C THR A 114 -2.80 -6.43 14.46
N SER A 115 -4.10 -6.43 14.75
CA SER A 115 -4.88 -7.65 15.02
C SER A 115 -5.05 -8.58 13.81
N ALA A 116 -4.74 -8.10 12.59
CA ALA A 116 -4.83 -8.87 11.36
C ALA A 116 -3.46 -9.38 10.86
N THR A 117 -2.37 -9.10 11.59
CA THR A 117 -1.03 -9.55 11.21
C THR A 117 -0.89 -11.07 11.27
N GLY A 118 0.07 -11.64 10.55
CA GLY A 118 0.33 -13.08 10.56
C GLY A 118 -0.61 -13.92 9.69
N ASN A 119 -1.71 -13.35 9.18
CA ASN A 119 -2.70 -14.07 8.38
C ASN A 119 -2.40 -14.11 6.87
N GLY A 120 -1.34 -13.44 6.41
CA GLY A 120 -0.96 -13.36 5.00
C GLY A 120 -1.83 -12.44 4.16
N PHE A 121 -2.73 -11.65 4.75
CA PHE A 121 -3.62 -10.74 4.02
C PHE A 121 -2.86 -9.70 3.21
N VAL A 122 -1.81 -9.09 3.78
CA VAL A 122 -1.00 -8.10 3.05
C VAL A 122 -0.30 -8.74 1.86
N THR A 123 0.26 -9.94 2.00
CA THR A 123 0.89 -10.65 0.86
C THR A 123 -0.12 -10.88 -0.26
N GLU A 124 -1.34 -11.34 0.08
CA GLU A 124 -2.43 -11.55 -0.89
C GLU A 124 -2.84 -10.24 -1.58
N ALA A 125 -2.97 -9.15 -0.81
CA ALA A 125 -3.30 -7.83 -1.34
C ALA A 125 -2.20 -7.27 -2.27
N VAL A 126 -0.92 -7.43 -1.91
CA VAL A 126 0.23 -6.98 -2.71
C VAL A 126 0.32 -7.75 -4.02
N ILE A 127 0.09 -9.06 -4.00
CA ILE A 127 0.00 -9.86 -5.22
C ILE A 127 -1.11 -9.33 -6.13
N ALA A 128 -2.31 -9.16 -5.58
CA ALA A 128 -3.47 -8.69 -6.34
C ALA A 128 -3.27 -7.28 -6.93
N LEU A 129 -2.67 -6.36 -6.16
CA LEU A 129 -2.34 -5.00 -6.64
C LEU A 129 -1.26 -5.03 -7.73
N SER A 130 -0.27 -5.92 -7.63
CA SER A 130 0.75 -6.06 -8.67
C SER A 130 0.12 -6.55 -9.98
N GLU A 131 -0.74 -7.57 -9.92
CA GLU A 131 -1.48 -8.05 -11.10
C GLU A 131 -2.39 -6.97 -11.68
N TYR A 132 -3.08 -6.21 -10.81
CA TYR A 132 -3.89 -5.08 -11.23
C TYR A 132 -3.05 -4.03 -11.97
N ALA A 133 -1.85 -3.71 -11.47
CA ALA A 133 -0.95 -2.78 -12.14
C ALA A 133 -0.53 -3.31 -13.53
N PHE A 134 -0.19 -4.59 -13.64
CA PHE A 134 0.20 -5.18 -14.92
C PHE A 134 -0.95 -5.22 -15.93
N GLN A 135 -2.14 -5.61 -15.49
CA GLN A 135 -3.28 -5.80 -16.37
C GLN A 135 -3.96 -4.49 -16.80
N HIS A 136 -4.14 -3.56 -15.86
CA HIS A 136 -4.98 -2.36 -16.08
C HIS A 136 -4.19 -1.09 -16.31
N ILE A 137 -3.02 -0.94 -15.67
CA ILE A 137 -2.11 0.19 -15.88
C ILE A 137 -1.08 -0.12 -16.96
N ARG A 138 -0.92 -1.41 -17.32
CA ARG A 138 0.14 -1.94 -18.18
C ARG A 138 1.53 -1.60 -17.63
N ALA A 139 1.65 -1.66 -16.31
CA ALA A 139 2.92 -1.42 -15.65
C ALA A 139 3.95 -2.45 -16.12
N VAL A 140 5.13 -1.96 -16.44
CA VAL A 140 6.28 -2.80 -16.79
C VAL A 140 7.09 -3.18 -15.56
N ARG A 141 6.77 -2.53 -14.41
CA ARG A 141 7.46 -2.71 -13.14
C ARG A 141 6.58 -2.25 -11.98
N VAL A 142 6.53 -3.02 -10.90
CA VAL A 142 6.01 -2.60 -9.60
C VAL A 142 7.16 -2.64 -8.60
N GLU A 143 7.36 -1.53 -7.89
CA GLU A 143 8.40 -1.39 -6.86
C GLU A 143 7.80 -1.59 -5.47
N LEU A 144 8.61 -2.09 -4.53
CA LEU A 144 8.30 -2.13 -3.11
C LEU A 144 9.57 -1.69 -2.35
N ILE A 145 9.43 -0.64 -1.57
CA ILE A 145 10.55 -0.03 -0.84
C ILE A 145 10.28 -0.18 0.65
N THR A 146 11.24 -0.75 1.38
CA THR A 146 11.08 -0.97 2.81
C THR A 146 12.39 -0.80 3.58
N ASP A 147 12.28 -0.54 4.87
CA ASP A 147 13.41 -0.56 5.79
C ASP A 147 13.98 -1.99 5.87
N GLU A 148 15.31 -2.14 5.80
CA GLU A 148 15.97 -3.45 5.87
C GLU A 148 15.66 -4.17 7.18
N GLU A 149 15.48 -3.44 8.29
CA GLU A 149 15.12 -4.00 9.59
C GLU A 149 13.62 -4.39 9.68
N ASN A 150 12.80 -3.97 8.73
CA ASN A 150 11.41 -4.39 8.66
C ASN A 150 11.30 -5.76 8.00
N VAL A 151 11.79 -6.78 8.71
CA VAL A 151 11.81 -8.17 8.24
C VAL A 151 10.43 -8.66 7.80
N ALA A 152 9.36 -8.19 8.45
CA ALA A 152 8.00 -8.56 8.07
C ALA A 152 7.65 -8.05 6.67
N SER A 153 8.02 -6.81 6.34
CA SER A 153 7.81 -6.23 5.02
C SER A 153 8.70 -6.87 3.96
N CYS A 154 9.98 -7.17 4.27
CA CYS A 154 10.86 -7.93 3.37
C CYS A 154 10.26 -9.29 3.00
N ARG A 155 9.73 -10.03 3.99
CA ARG A 155 9.05 -11.31 3.74
C ARG A 155 7.76 -11.18 2.92
N VAL A 156 7.04 -10.07 3.05
CA VAL A 156 5.89 -9.80 2.17
C VAL A 156 6.35 -9.65 0.73
N ALA A 157 7.41 -8.87 0.49
CA ALA A 157 7.97 -8.68 -0.85
C ALA A 157 8.38 -10.02 -1.49
N GLU A 158 9.18 -10.81 -0.78
CA GLU A 158 9.66 -12.12 -1.24
C GLU A 158 8.50 -13.08 -1.57
N ARG A 159 7.52 -13.22 -0.65
CA ARG A 159 6.35 -14.09 -0.85
C ARG A 159 5.41 -13.60 -1.95
N ALA A 160 5.40 -12.30 -2.23
CA ALA A 160 4.64 -11.73 -3.33
C ALA A 160 5.38 -11.80 -4.68
N GLY A 161 6.56 -12.43 -4.73
CA GLY A 161 7.32 -12.64 -5.95
C GLY A 161 8.15 -11.45 -6.40
N PHE A 162 8.45 -10.52 -5.48
CA PHE A 162 9.40 -9.45 -5.75
C PHE A 162 10.84 -9.93 -5.59
N VAL A 163 11.72 -9.39 -6.40
CA VAL A 163 13.16 -9.65 -6.36
C VAL A 163 13.87 -8.45 -5.74
N LEU A 164 14.77 -8.67 -4.82
CA LEU A 164 15.64 -7.62 -4.26
C LEU A 164 16.61 -7.15 -5.34
N GLU A 165 16.56 -5.89 -5.71
CA GLU A 165 17.47 -5.30 -6.69
C GLU A 165 18.64 -4.57 -6.05
N GLY A 166 18.48 -4.12 -4.81
CA GLY A 166 19.56 -3.45 -4.10
C GLY A 166 19.18 -2.99 -2.71
N VAL A 167 20.22 -2.62 -1.95
CA VAL A 167 20.10 -2.03 -0.62
C VAL A 167 20.79 -0.68 -0.63
N LEU A 168 20.03 0.38 -0.38
CA LEU A 168 20.53 1.75 -0.27
C LEU A 168 21.02 1.95 1.18
N ARG A 169 22.32 2.13 1.36
CA ARG A 169 22.92 2.30 2.68
C ARG A 169 22.67 3.70 3.24
N ASN A 170 22.31 3.76 4.53
CA ASN A 170 22.09 5.02 5.27
C ASN A 170 21.06 5.96 4.60
N GLU A 171 20.09 5.39 3.89
CA GLU A 171 19.14 6.17 3.09
C GLU A 171 18.00 6.73 3.94
N ARG A 172 17.70 6.13 5.06
CA ARG A 172 16.63 6.59 5.97
C ARG A 172 17.12 6.82 7.38
N ARG A 173 16.30 7.55 8.13
CA ARG A 173 16.56 7.82 9.55
C ARG A 173 15.46 7.18 10.40
N ALA A 174 15.87 6.40 11.39
CA ALA A 174 14.96 5.82 12.36
C ALA A 174 14.45 6.84 13.39
N PRO A 175 13.42 6.53 14.18
CA PRO A 175 12.89 7.43 15.21
C PRO A 175 13.93 7.88 16.25
N ASP A 176 14.91 7.03 16.54
CA ASP A 176 16.04 7.30 17.44
C ASP A 176 17.19 8.08 16.78
N ALA A 177 16.96 8.58 15.57
CA ALA A 177 17.91 9.28 14.71
C ALA A 177 19.07 8.42 14.15
N SER A 178 19.13 7.13 14.42
CA SER A 178 20.07 6.22 13.78
C SER A 178 19.82 6.13 12.28
N LEU A 179 20.87 5.81 11.52
CA LEU A 179 20.77 5.62 10.07
C LEU A 179 20.43 4.15 9.80
N ARG A 180 19.51 3.93 8.86
CA ARG A 180 19.08 2.60 8.42
C ARG A 180 19.14 2.47 6.91
N ASN A 181 19.22 1.25 6.47
CA ASN A 181 19.24 0.91 5.06
C ASN A 181 17.83 0.74 4.51
N THR A 182 17.72 0.91 3.20
CA THR A 182 16.48 0.72 2.45
C THR A 182 16.64 -0.38 1.44
N CYS A 183 15.81 -1.41 1.54
CA CYS A 183 15.69 -2.44 0.51
C CYS A 183 14.78 -1.96 -0.61
N VAL A 184 15.23 -2.15 -1.84
CA VAL A 184 14.48 -1.86 -3.07
C VAL A 184 14.18 -3.19 -3.75
N TYR A 185 12.91 -3.54 -3.79
CA TYR A 185 12.38 -4.73 -4.45
C TYR A 185 11.62 -4.35 -5.71
N ALA A 186 11.62 -5.23 -6.69
CA ALA A 186 10.82 -5.07 -7.89
C ALA A 186 10.15 -6.37 -8.32
N ARG A 187 8.97 -6.23 -8.91
CA ARG A 187 8.26 -7.31 -9.59
C ARG A 187 7.92 -6.89 -11.01
N PHE A 188 8.03 -7.83 -11.93
CA PHE A 188 7.80 -7.63 -13.34
C PHE A 188 6.61 -8.47 -13.82
N PRO A 189 5.91 -8.06 -14.89
CA PRO A 189 4.94 -8.94 -15.52
C PRO A 189 5.60 -10.22 -15.99
N ASN A 190 4.89 -11.34 -15.92
CA ASN A 190 5.36 -12.57 -16.49
C ASN A 190 5.65 -12.36 -17.98
N ALA A 191 6.76 -12.91 -18.48
CA ALA A 191 7.01 -12.90 -19.91
C ALA A 191 5.84 -13.59 -20.62
N ALA A 192 5.27 -12.91 -21.62
CA ALA A 192 4.23 -13.48 -22.45
C ALA A 192 4.77 -14.57 -23.35
#